data_88dc8e15bd3c5845587bf886e0393f6b
#
_entry.id   88dc8e15bd3c5845587bf886e0393f6b
#
_cell.length_a   1.000
_cell.length_b   1.000
_cell.length_c   1.000
_cell.angle_alpha   90.00
_cell.angle_beta   90.00
_cell.angle_gamma   90.00
#
_symmetry.space_group_name_H-M   'P 1'
#
loop_
_entity.id
_entity.type
_entity.pdbx_description
1 polymer ?
#
loop_
_entity_poly.entity_id
_entity_poly.type
_entity_poly.pdbx_seq_one_letter_code
_entity_poly.pdbx_strand_id
1 'polypeptide(L)'
;MTPPGTVLVVDDERPFFETYQDILVPEGYRVEWAPDKKTAQARIQESSWDVVVLDQRLQGSSGGDSGIDLISEIVLTGAKVIVATAYADAKMIERAFKDGAYDYLEKVPTLPMMLRIKVRNASEAVRERRLASLTHAQREKEIQDLWAACQTETNGNRKGRLLEELLVLLFKTVPGLMNTSTNRTSADEEIDIVIRNESQDPFWAGERSSYILVECKNWSKHVGPGELIIFRDKLVNRGGRCRLGFFVAAGGFTEGFHTRSATFRKDDHLVVAIGPTELDALVRSTHRNETFKKLHEDAVMSGNGTA
;
A
#
# COMPACT_ATOMS: atom_id res chain seq x y z
N MET A 1 -14.99 -0.81 10.52
CA MET A 1 -13.65 -0.22 10.30
C MET A 1 -12.72 -1.36 9.93
N THR A 2 -12.24 -1.41 8.72
CA THR A 2 -11.28 -2.43 8.29
C THR A 2 -9.89 -2.00 8.76
N PRO A 3 -9.17 -2.79 9.57
CA PRO A 3 -7.79 -2.43 9.95
C PRO A 3 -6.87 -2.49 8.72
N PRO A 4 -5.81 -1.70 8.68
CA PRO A 4 -4.89 -1.61 7.53
C PRO A 4 -4.06 -2.86 7.28
N GLY A 5 -4.31 -3.90 8.01
CA GLY A 5 -3.71 -5.22 7.93
C GLY A 5 -3.78 -5.88 9.29
N THR A 6 -4.17 -7.14 9.25
CA THR A 6 -4.24 -8.00 10.43
C THR A 6 -3.10 -9.01 10.37
N VAL A 7 -2.32 -9.09 11.45
CA VAL A 7 -1.19 -10.01 11.56
C VAL A 7 -1.42 -10.94 12.75
N LEU A 8 -1.49 -12.23 12.48
CA LEU A 8 -1.44 -13.24 13.53
C LEU A 8 0.00 -13.73 13.69
N VAL A 9 0.54 -13.64 14.89
CA VAL A 9 1.84 -14.21 15.23
C VAL A 9 1.60 -15.53 15.93
N VAL A 10 2.08 -16.60 15.33
CA VAL A 10 2.03 -17.96 15.87
C VAL A 10 3.44 -18.35 16.30
N ASP A 11 3.72 -18.24 17.58
CA ASP A 11 5.05 -18.43 18.16
C ASP A 11 4.89 -18.76 19.64
N ASP A 12 5.49 -19.83 20.15
CA ASP A 12 5.39 -20.22 21.55
C ASP A 12 6.29 -19.37 22.47
N GLU A 13 7.25 -18.65 21.90
CA GLU A 13 8.14 -17.77 22.62
C GLU A 13 7.60 -16.33 22.68
N ARG A 14 7.00 -15.97 23.81
CA ARG A 14 6.44 -14.63 24.05
C ARG A 14 7.37 -13.46 23.71
N PRO A 15 8.71 -13.52 23.96
CA PRO A 15 9.62 -12.44 23.59
C PRO A 15 9.67 -12.15 22.09
N PHE A 16 9.49 -13.15 21.21
CA PHE A 16 9.40 -12.91 19.78
C PHE A 16 8.09 -12.22 19.42
N PHE A 17 6.98 -12.64 20.02
CA PHE A 17 5.70 -11.93 19.83
C PHE A 17 5.81 -10.46 20.24
N GLU A 18 6.35 -10.16 21.41
CA GLU A 18 6.54 -8.79 21.90
C GLU A 18 7.42 -7.98 20.92
N THR A 19 8.51 -8.57 20.43
CA THR A 19 9.35 -7.95 19.39
C THR A 19 8.57 -7.66 18.11
N TYR A 20 7.77 -8.59 17.63
CA TYR A 20 6.96 -8.39 16.42
C TYR A 20 5.87 -7.34 16.64
N GLN A 21 5.25 -7.32 17.79
CA GLN A 21 4.25 -6.32 18.16
C GLN A 21 4.85 -4.91 18.19
N ASP A 22 6.02 -4.74 18.83
CA ASP A 22 6.73 -3.46 18.91
C ASP A 22 7.13 -2.91 17.53
N ILE A 23 7.37 -3.78 16.57
CA ILE A 23 7.73 -3.42 15.20
C ILE A 23 6.49 -3.09 14.37
N LEU A 24 5.42 -3.88 14.47
CA LEU A 24 4.29 -3.84 13.54
C LEU A 24 3.14 -2.93 14.00
N VAL A 25 2.91 -2.77 15.31
CA VAL A 25 1.85 -1.89 15.82
C VAL A 25 2.11 -0.42 15.47
N PRO A 26 3.33 0.14 15.61
CA PRO A 26 3.63 1.49 15.14
C PRO A 26 3.40 1.69 13.65
N GLU A 27 3.61 0.62 12.85
CA GLU A 27 3.30 0.60 11.42
C GLU A 27 1.79 0.55 11.11
N GLY A 28 0.94 0.47 12.13
CA GLY A 28 -0.51 0.49 12.03
C GLY A 28 -1.17 -0.88 11.84
N TYR A 29 -0.43 -2.00 11.98
CA TYR A 29 -1.03 -3.33 11.94
C TYR A 29 -1.77 -3.65 13.25
N ARG A 30 -2.88 -4.40 13.13
CA ARG A 30 -3.46 -5.11 14.27
C ARG A 30 -2.71 -6.43 14.42
N VAL A 31 -2.02 -6.62 15.55
CA VAL A 31 -1.20 -7.80 15.82
C VAL A 31 -1.81 -8.59 16.95
N GLU A 32 -2.05 -9.88 16.74
CA GLU A 32 -2.53 -10.80 17.77
C GLU A 32 -1.61 -12.02 17.89
N TRP A 33 -1.67 -12.68 19.04
CA TRP A 33 -0.78 -13.78 19.41
C TRP A 33 -1.52 -15.10 19.53
N ALA A 34 -0.89 -16.17 19.03
CA ALA A 34 -1.25 -17.56 19.28
C ALA A 34 -0.02 -18.33 19.73
N PRO A 35 0.07 -18.75 21.00
CA PRO A 35 1.25 -19.42 21.53
C PRO A 35 1.40 -20.90 21.13
N ASP A 36 0.38 -21.47 20.50
CA ASP A 36 0.34 -22.89 20.16
C ASP A 36 -0.59 -23.14 18.96
N LYS A 37 -0.48 -24.35 18.38
CA LYS A 37 -1.26 -24.77 17.21
C LYS A 37 -2.76 -24.67 17.45
N LYS A 38 -3.26 -25.06 18.63
CA LYS A 38 -4.69 -25.06 18.95
C LYS A 38 -5.26 -23.65 18.98
N THR A 39 -4.54 -22.74 19.64
CA THR A 39 -4.89 -21.32 19.69
C THR A 39 -4.83 -20.70 18.29
N ALA A 40 -3.81 -21.05 17.50
CA ALA A 40 -3.71 -20.57 16.12
C ALA A 40 -4.91 -21.00 15.28
N GLN A 41 -5.30 -22.27 15.33
CA GLN A 41 -6.47 -22.78 14.61
C GLN A 41 -7.77 -22.09 15.03
N ALA A 42 -7.97 -21.89 16.34
CA ALA A 42 -9.14 -21.15 16.82
C ALA A 42 -9.17 -19.71 16.27
N ARG A 43 -8.05 -18.98 16.32
CA ARG A 43 -7.93 -17.61 15.78
C ARG A 43 -8.15 -17.53 14.27
N ILE A 44 -7.67 -18.51 13.52
CA ILE A 44 -7.85 -18.61 12.06
C ILE A 44 -9.33 -18.83 11.69
N GLN A 45 -10.06 -19.57 12.51
CA GLN A 45 -11.50 -19.81 12.30
C GLN A 45 -12.37 -18.63 12.74
N GLU A 46 -12.00 -17.93 13.81
CA GLU A 46 -12.76 -16.82 14.37
C GLU A 46 -12.64 -15.51 13.59
N SER A 47 -11.50 -15.29 12.90
CA SER A 47 -11.18 -14.00 12.26
C SER A 47 -10.44 -14.19 10.95
N SER A 48 -10.58 -13.20 10.07
CA SER A 48 -9.78 -13.11 8.84
C SER A 48 -8.43 -12.44 9.13
N TRP A 49 -7.37 -13.02 8.61
CA TRP A 49 -6.01 -12.52 8.73
C TRP A 49 -5.42 -12.20 7.36
N ASP A 50 -4.68 -11.10 7.25
CA ASP A 50 -3.97 -10.77 6.01
C ASP A 50 -2.62 -11.51 5.98
N VAL A 51 -1.91 -11.52 7.12
CA VAL A 51 -0.61 -12.18 7.26
C VAL A 51 -0.57 -13.03 8.52
N VAL A 52 0.02 -14.20 8.40
CA VAL A 52 0.37 -15.04 9.55
C VAL A 52 1.89 -15.19 9.58
N VAL A 53 2.52 -14.68 10.64
CA VAL A 53 3.94 -14.96 10.93
C VAL A 53 3.97 -16.20 11.79
N LEU A 54 4.50 -17.27 11.22
CA LEU A 54 4.39 -18.63 11.77
C LEU A 54 5.76 -19.15 12.16
N ASP A 55 5.96 -19.43 13.43
CA ASP A 55 7.17 -20.13 13.85
C ASP A 55 7.20 -21.56 13.29
N GLN A 56 8.37 -21.96 12.81
CA GLN A 56 8.59 -23.29 12.28
C GLN A 56 8.33 -24.39 13.32
N ARG A 57 8.72 -24.13 14.56
CA ARG A 57 8.69 -25.11 15.67
C ARG A 57 7.85 -24.58 16.82
N LEU A 58 6.70 -25.17 17.04
CA LEU A 58 5.87 -24.88 18.20
C LEU A 58 6.06 -25.98 19.24
N GLN A 59 6.34 -25.61 20.48
CA GLN A 59 6.48 -26.57 21.59
C GLN A 59 5.20 -27.35 21.85
N GLY A 60 5.33 -28.58 22.32
CA GLY A 60 4.21 -29.44 22.69
C GLY A 60 3.70 -30.40 21.62
N SER A 61 4.30 -30.43 20.44
CA SER A 61 4.01 -31.42 19.41
C SER A 61 5.11 -32.47 19.34
N SER A 62 4.70 -33.72 19.27
CA SER A 62 5.57 -34.92 19.25
C SER A 62 6.35 -35.15 17.95
N GLY A 63 6.56 -34.12 17.15
CA GLY A 63 7.35 -34.15 15.93
C GLY A 63 7.73 -32.73 15.51
N GLY A 64 9.01 -32.46 15.41
CA GLY A 64 9.68 -31.16 15.33
C GLY A 64 9.21 -30.09 14.32
N ASP A 65 8.07 -30.23 13.63
CA ASP A 65 7.66 -29.37 12.51
C ASP A 65 6.21 -28.91 12.58
N SER A 66 5.67 -28.77 13.77
CA SER A 66 4.24 -28.54 13.99
C SER A 66 3.70 -27.20 13.43
N GLY A 67 4.54 -26.20 13.28
CA GLY A 67 4.14 -24.94 12.64
C GLY A 67 3.87 -25.10 11.16
N ILE A 68 4.78 -25.75 10.43
CA ILE A 68 4.65 -25.92 8.97
C ILE A 68 3.35 -26.65 8.58
N ASP A 69 2.88 -27.57 9.41
CA ASP A 69 1.64 -28.31 9.16
C ASP A 69 0.38 -27.41 9.11
N LEU A 70 0.45 -26.17 9.62
CA LEU A 70 -0.63 -25.21 9.54
C LEU A 70 -0.68 -24.43 8.22
N ILE A 71 0.39 -24.44 7.43
CA ILE A 71 0.50 -23.56 6.25
C ILE A 71 -0.66 -23.77 5.29
N SER A 72 -0.94 -25.03 4.93
CA SER A 72 -2.02 -25.34 3.97
C SER A 72 -3.40 -24.88 4.48
N GLU A 73 -3.67 -25.04 5.77
CA GLU A 73 -4.92 -24.57 6.39
C GLU A 73 -5.02 -23.03 6.34
N ILE A 74 -3.94 -22.33 6.69
CA ILE A 74 -3.89 -20.87 6.69
C ILE A 74 -4.06 -20.31 5.27
N VAL A 75 -3.37 -20.89 4.29
CA VAL A 75 -3.41 -20.43 2.88
C VAL A 75 -4.82 -20.55 2.29
N LEU A 76 -5.61 -21.54 2.69
CA LEU A 76 -7.00 -21.69 2.25
C LEU A 76 -7.89 -20.53 2.70
N THR A 77 -7.56 -19.81 3.79
CA THR A 77 -8.28 -18.63 4.22
C THR A 77 -7.98 -17.39 3.35
N GLY A 78 -6.93 -17.45 2.52
CA GLY A 78 -6.44 -16.34 1.72
C GLY A 78 -5.31 -15.54 2.37
N ALA A 79 -4.97 -15.82 3.62
CA ALA A 79 -3.86 -15.19 4.34
C ALA A 79 -2.51 -15.56 3.72
N LYS A 80 -1.52 -14.67 3.83
CA LYS A 80 -0.15 -14.93 3.44
C LYS A 80 0.66 -15.42 4.65
N VAL A 81 1.37 -16.53 4.48
CA VAL A 81 2.18 -17.12 5.55
C VAL A 81 3.64 -16.73 5.37
N ILE A 82 4.23 -16.12 6.40
CA ILE A 82 5.67 -15.88 6.51
C ILE A 82 6.20 -16.83 7.60
N VAL A 83 7.02 -17.80 7.20
CA VAL A 83 7.60 -18.74 8.16
C VAL A 83 8.79 -18.10 8.86
N ALA A 84 8.73 -17.97 10.20
CA ALA A 84 9.84 -17.50 11.02
C ALA A 84 10.67 -18.70 11.52
N THR A 85 12.00 -18.63 11.44
CA THR A 85 12.86 -19.73 11.88
C THR A 85 14.19 -19.22 12.45
N ALA A 86 14.67 -19.85 13.49
CA ALA A 86 16.03 -19.63 14.02
C ALA A 86 17.10 -20.41 13.21
N TYR A 87 16.68 -21.43 12.47
CA TYR A 87 17.58 -22.29 11.69
C TYR A 87 16.99 -22.56 10.31
N ALA A 88 17.59 -21.96 9.29
CA ALA A 88 17.21 -22.19 7.90
C ALA A 88 17.73 -23.55 7.42
N ASP A 89 16.86 -24.58 7.43
CA ASP A 89 17.11 -25.85 6.74
C ASP A 89 16.49 -25.80 5.34
N ALA A 90 17.29 -26.02 4.31
CA ALA A 90 16.85 -25.95 2.93
C ALA A 90 15.65 -26.87 2.60
N LYS A 91 15.60 -28.07 3.16
CA LYS A 91 14.49 -29.02 2.98
C LYS A 91 13.19 -28.51 3.59
N MET A 92 13.28 -27.85 4.72
CA MET A 92 12.14 -27.29 5.45
C MET A 92 11.60 -26.06 4.72
N ILE A 93 12.49 -25.20 4.23
CA ILE A 93 12.12 -24.06 3.41
C ILE A 93 11.40 -24.54 2.13
N GLU A 94 11.97 -25.53 1.44
CA GLU A 94 11.34 -26.13 0.25
C GLU A 94 9.95 -26.68 0.55
N ARG A 95 9.78 -27.41 1.67
CA ARG A 95 8.48 -27.92 2.12
C ARG A 95 7.51 -26.76 2.39
N ALA A 96 7.93 -25.75 3.13
CA ALA A 96 7.09 -24.60 3.47
C ALA A 96 6.55 -23.90 2.19
N PHE A 97 7.40 -23.66 1.19
CA PHE A 97 6.96 -23.08 -0.08
C PHE A 97 6.06 -24.02 -0.89
N LYS A 98 6.32 -25.34 -0.87
CA LYS A 98 5.45 -26.33 -1.50
C LYS A 98 4.06 -26.37 -0.86
N ASP A 99 3.98 -26.17 0.46
CA ASP A 99 2.72 -26.11 1.21
C ASP A 99 2.03 -24.74 1.11
N GLY A 100 2.65 -23.75 0.42
CA GLY A 100 2.07 -22.47 0.06
C GLY A 100 2.54 -21.29 0.89
N ALA A 101 3.64 -21.38 1.63
CA ALA A 101 4.25 -20.23 2.30
C ALA A 101 4.53 -19.12 1.27
N TYR A 102 4.25 -17.87 1.66
CA TYR A 102 4.53 -16.70 0.84
C TYR A 102 6.00 -16.30 0.91
N ASP A 103 6.59 -16.38 2.11
CA ASP A 103 7.98 -16.01 2.35
C ASP A 103 8.50 -16.69 3.63
N TYR A 104 9.78 -16.53 3.90
CA TYR A 104 10.39 -16.94 5.17
C TYR A 104 11.21 -15.82 5.79
N LEU A 105 11.47 -15.89 7.09
CA LEU A 105 12.17 -14.89 7.87
C LEU A 105 13.11 -15.59 8.87
N GLU A 106 14.38 -15.24 8.82
CA GLU A 106 15.35 -15.72 9.81
C GLU A 106 15.29 -14.86 11.08
N LYS A 107 15.29 -15.53 12.25
CA LYS A 107 15.34 -14.88 13.57
C LYS A 107 16.79 -14.44 13.90
N VAL A 108 17.31 -13.48 13.13
CA VAL A 108 18.68 -12.92 13.21
C VAL A 108 18.63 -11.40 13.51
N PRO A 109 19.77 -10.73 13.82
CA PRO A 109 19.75 -9.30 14.17
C PRO A 109 19.10 -8.36 13.15
N THR A 110 19.02 -8.73 11.87
CA THR A 110 18.31 -7.96 10.82
C THR A 110 16.80 -8.17 10.82
N LEU A 111 16.28 -9.02 11.71
CA LEU A 111 14.85 -9.35 11.82
C LEU A 111 13.92 -8.13 11.76
N PRO A 112 14.13 -7.02 12.52
CA PRO A 112 13.18 -5.91 12.53
C PRO A 112 12.96 -5.30 11.16
N MET A 113 14.03 -5.07 10.40
CA MET A 113 13.95 -4.51 9.05
C MET A 113 13.25 -5.48 8.09
N MET A 114 13.65 -6.74 8.11
CA MET A 114 13.11 -7.77 7.22
C MET A 114 11.64 -8.07 7.50
N LEU A 115 11.24 -8.07 8.77
CA LEU A 115 9.85 -8.27 9.18
C LEU A 115 8.94 -7.18 8.59
N ARG A 116 9.32 -5.90 8.72
CA ARG A 116 8.57 -4.77 8.15
C ARG A 116 8.35 -4.95 6.65
N ILE A 117 9.43 -5.21 5.91
CA ILE A 117 9.39 -5.36 4.46
C ILE A 117 8.50 -6.55 4.05
N LYS A 118 8.70 -7.72 4.66
CA LYS A 118 7.98 -8.94 4.28
C LYS A 118 6.51 -8.89 4.65
N VAL A 119 6.15 -8.37 5.84
CA VAL A 119 4.75 -8.20 6.26
C VAL A 119 4.05 -7.18 5.37
N ARG A 120 4.71 -6.06 5.03
CA ARG A 120 4.17 -5.07 4.10
C ARG A 120 3.86 -5.70 2.73
N ASN A 121 4.83 -6.36 2.12
CA ASN A 121 4.65 -7.01 0.81
C ASN A 121 3.54 -8.07 0.82
N ALA A 122 3.46 -8.87 1.89
CA ALA A 122 2.42 -9.87 2.05
C ALA A 122 1.03 -9.24 2.20
N SER A 123 0.89 -8.21 3.02
CA SER A 123 -0.37 -7.47 3.22
C SER A 123 -0.83 -6.79 1.93
N GLU A 124 0.09 -6.19 1.17
CA GLU A 124 -0.21 -5.58 -0.14
C GLU A 124 -0.73 -6.62 -1.14
N ALA A 125 -0.11 -7.80 -1.20
CA ALA A 125 -0.57 -8.87 -2.09
C ALA A 125 -1.98 -9.36 -1.75
N VAL A 126 -2.33 -9.46 -0.46
CA VAL A 126 -3.70 -9.81 -0.01
C VAL A 126 -4.68 -8.71 -0.40
N ARG A 127 -4.31 -7.46 -0.15
CA ARG A 127 -5.11 -6.29 -0.49
C ARG A 127 -5.38 -6.20 -2.00
N GLU A 128 -4.36 -6.34 -2.82
CA GLU A 128 -4.51 -6.31 -4.29
C GLU A 128 -5.48 -7.38 -4.79
N ARG A 129 -5.36 -8.62 -4.25
CA ARG A 129 -6.29 -9.71 -4.57
C ARG A 129 -7.72 -9.38 -4.17
N ARG A 130 -7.93 -8.85 -2.96
CA ARG A 130 -9.24 -8.40 -2.48
C ARG A 130 -9.84 -7.33 -3.38
N LEU A 131 -9.07 -6.29 -3.68
CA LEU A 131 -9.51 -5.18 -4.52
C LEU A 131 -9.82 -5.61 -5.96
N ALA A 132 -9.11 -6.61 -6.48
CA ALA A 132 -9.37 -7.15 -7.80
C ALA A 132 -10.69 -7.91 -7.89
N SER A 133 -11.17 -8.48 -6.80
CA SER A 133 -12.41 -9.27 -6.73
C SER A 133 -13.68 -8.46 -6.44
N LEU A 134 -13.56 -7.15 -6.14
CA LEU A 134 -14.72 -6.32 -5.81
C LEU A 134 -15.63 -6.08 -7.02
N THR A 135 -16.93 -6.27 -6.84
CA THR A 135 -17.94 -5.78 -7.76
C THR A 135 -17.95 -4.24 -7.78
N HIS A 136 -18.61 -3.64 -8.79
CA HIS A 136 -18.73 -2.18 -8.86
C HIS A 136 -19.34 -1.59 -7.58
N ALA A 137 -20.46 -2.14 -7.11
CA ALA A 137 -21.14 -1.65 -5.90
C ALA A 137 -20.27 -1.80 -4.62
N GLN A 138 -19.54 -2.90 -4.50
CA GLN A 138 -18.61 -3.10 -3.37
C GLN A 138 -17.44 -2.12 -3.43
N ARG A 139 -16.93 -1.84 -4.62
CA ARG A 139 -15.85 -0.85 -4.82
C ARG A 139 -16.30 0.57 -4.44
N GLU A 140 -17.53 0.96 -4.85
CA GLU A 140 -18.09 2.27 -4.46
C GLU A 140 -18.22 2.40 -2.95
N LYS A 141 -18.72 1.36 -2.29
CA LYS A 141 -18.80 1.34 -0.83
C LYS A 141 -17.42 1.42 -0.17
N GLU A 142 -16.46 0.64 -0.64
CA GLU A 142 -15.09 0.65 -0.09
C GLU A 142 -14.42 2.02 -0.25
N ILE A 143 -14.64 2.72 -1.37
CA ILE A 143 -14.15 4.10 -1.58
C ILE A 143 -14.72 5.04 -0.50
N GLN A 144 -16.02 4.96 -0.21
CA GLN A 144 -16.64 5.80 0.81
C GLN A 144 -16.13 5.47 2.22
N ASP A 145 -16.02 4.18 2.53
CA ASP A 145 -15.55 3.70 3.84
C ASP A 145 -14.08 4.11 4.08
N LEU A 146 -13.22 3.96 3.08
CA LEU A 146 -11.82 4.39 3.15
C LEU A 146 -11.68 5.90 3.31
N TRP A 147 -12.49 6.69 2.58
CA TRP A 147 -12.47 8.14 2.73
C TRP A 147 -12.87 8.57 4.14
N ALA A 148 -13.93 8.01 4.69
CA ALA A 148 -14.35 8.26 6.07
C ALA A 148 -13.24 7.87 7.08
N ALA A 149 -12.58 6.74 6.85
CA ALA A 149 -11.48 6.29 7.69
C ALA A 149 -10.26 7.22 7.59
N CYS A 150 -9.90 7.73 6.40
CA CYS A 150 -8.83 8.70 6.22
C CYS A 150 -9.03 9.98 7.05
N GLN A 151 -10.28 10.40 7.24
CA GLN A 151 -10.60 11.63 7.98
C GLN A 151 -10.55 11.45 9.50
N THR A 152 -10.80 10.23 9.99
CA THR A 152 -10.91 9.95 11.44
C THR A 152 -9.69 9.27 12.04
N GLU A 153 -8.80 8.72 11.22
CA GLU A 153 -7.60 8.02 11.69
C GLU A 153 -6.57 8.99 12.28
N THR A 154 -6.03 8.63 13.44
CA THR A 154 -5.03 9.43 14.18
C THR A 154 -3.62 8.89 14.09
N ASN A 155 -3.44 7.58 13.84
CA ASN A 155 -2.12 6.99 13.64
C ASN A 155 -1.58 7.38 12.27
N GLY A 156 -0.45 8.09 12.23
CA GLY A 156 0.12 8.68 11.01
C GLY A 156 0.42 7.66 9.91
N ASN A 157 1.04 6.53 10.26
CA ASN A 157 1.39 5.48 9.29
C ASN A 157 0.14 4.80 8.72
N ARG A 158 -0.84 4.53 9.60
CA ARG A 158 -2.13 3.97 9.20
C ARG A 158 -2.90 4.93 8.30
N LYS A 159 -2.91 6.21 8.65
CA LYS A 159 -3.53 7.28 7.89
C LYS A 159 -2.95 7.40 6.48
N GLY A 160 -1.63 7.28 6.34
CA GLY A 160 -0.93 7.25 5.05
C GLY A 160 -1.42 6.10 4.18
N ARG A 161 -1.42 4.88 4.72
CA ARG A 161 -1.86 3.67 3.99
C ARG A 161 -3.32 3.74 3.55
N LEU A 162 -4.22 4.25 4.38
CA LEU A 162 -5.63 4.42 4.01
C LEU A 162 -5.78 5.34 2.79
N LEU A 163 -5.00 6.41 2.70
CA LEU A 163 -5.01 7.29 1.55
C LEU A 163 -4.46 6.60 0.30
N GLU A 164 -3.39 5.86 0.41
CA GLU A 164 -2.84 5.07 -0.70
C GLU A 164 -3.87 4.04 -1.21
N GLU A 165 -4.54 3.33 -0.30
CA GLU A 165 -5.62 2.39 -0.64
C GLU A 165 -6.77 3.04 -1.38
N LEU A 166 -7.22 4.17 -0.88
CA LEU A 166 -8.26 4.97 -1.52
C LEU A 166 -7.86 5.35 -2.94
N LEU A 167 -6.64 5.87 -3.13
CA LEU A 167 -6.15 6.30 -4.43
C LEU A 167 -6.02 5.14 -5.41
N VAL A 168 -5.53 3.98 -4.98
CA VAL A 168 -5.49 2.78 -5.81
C VAL A 168 -6.89 2.42 -6.32
N LEU A 169 -7.92 2.50 -5.47
CA LEU A 169 -9.30 2.25 -5.88
C LEU A 169 -9.83 3.31 -6.85
N LEU A 170 -9.56 4.60 -6.58
CA LEU A 170 -9.97 5.69 -7.45
C LEU A 170 -9.36 5.55 -8.84
N PHE A 171 -8.05 5.30 -8.96
CA PHE A 171 -7.40 5.09 -10.25
C PHE A 171 -7.87 3.84 -10.98
N LYS A 172 -8.22 2.75 -10.27
CA LYS A 172 -8.83 1.55 -10.86
C LYS A 172 -10.20 1.80 -11.52
N THR A 173 -10.84 2.93 -11.24
CA THR A 173 -12.08 3.32 -11.94
C THR A 173 -11.82 3.94 -13.29
N VAL A 174 -10.58 4.28 -13.62
CA VAL A 174 -10.19 4.85 -14.92
C VAL A 174 -9.73 3.72 -15.85
N PRO A 175 -10.42 3.48 -16.97
CA PRO A 175 -10.09 2.38 -17.87
C PRO A 175 -8.67 2.48 -18.43
N GLY A 176 -7.90 1.40 -18.28
CA GLY A 176 -6.54 1.29 -18.80
C GLY A 176 -5.46 1.96 -17.94
N LEU A 177 -5.80 2.56 -16.81
CA LEU A 177 -4.83 2.94 -15.80
C LEU A 177 -4.64 1.78 -14.80
N MET A 178 -3.51 1.09 -14.93
CA MET A 178 -3.23 -0.13 -14.18
C MET A 178 -2.23 0.13 -13.07
N ASN A 179 -2.61 -0.11 -11.82
CA ASN A 179 -1.65 -0.07 -10.72
C ASN A 179 -0.62 -1.19 -10.90
N THR A 180 0.66 -0.83 -10.94
CA THR A 180 1.76 -1.81 -11.09
C THR A 180 2.46 -2.11 -9.77
N SER A 181 2.44 -1.18 -8.83
CA SER A 181 3.03 -1.36 -7.49
C SER A 181 2.65 -0.20 -6.59
N THR A 182 2.59 -0.49 -5.30
CA THR A 182 2.56 0.49 -4.21
C THR A 182 3.89 0.42 -3.46
N ASN A 183 4.34 1.54 -2.89
CA ASN A 183 5.55 1.64 -2.05
C ASN A 183 6.80 1.01 -2.69
N ARG A 184 7.10 1.37 -3.94
CA ARG A 184 8.38 0.99 -4.56
C ARG A 184 9.51 1.76 -3.89
N THR A 185 10.34 1.02 -3.19
CA THR A 185 11.59 1.53 -2.60
C THR A 185 12.74 1.09 -3.49
N SER A 186 13.48 2.04 -4.07
CA SER A 186 14.83 1.82 -4.57
C SER A 186 15.83 2.25 -3.48
N ALA A 187 17.14 2.05 -3.70
CA ALA A 187 18.16 2.41 -2.72
C ALA A 187 18.07 3.87 -2.24
N ASP A 188 17.53 4.77 -3.07
CA ASP A 188 17.55 6.22 -2.85
C ASP A 188 16.16 6.89 -2.92
N GLU A 189 15.08 6.18 -3.31
CA GLU A 189 13.76 6.78 -3.53
C GLU A 189 12.61 5.84 -3.14
N GLU A 190 11.61 6.38 -2.47
CA GLU A 190 10.31 5.76 -2.24
C GLU A 190 9.25 6.43 -3.12
N ILE A 191 8.42 5.63 -3.80
CA ILE A 191 7.29 6.10 -4.60
C ILE A 191 6.05 5.40 -4.09
N ASP A 192 5.03 6.17 -3.70
CA ASP A 192 3.85 5.62 -3.06
C ASP A 192 3.05 4.74 -4.03
N ILE A 193 2.71 5.24 -5.24
CA ILE A 193 1.96 4.47 -6.23
C ILE A 193 2.55 4.69 -7.63
N VAL A 194 2.72 3.60 -8.38
CA VAL A 194 3.11 3.62 -9.79
C VAL A 194 1.98 3.05 -10.63
N ILE A 195 1.49 3.82 -11.59
CA ILE A 195 0.41 3.46 -12.51
C ILE A 195 1.01 3.29 -13.90
N ARG A 196 0.74 2.17 -14.56
CA ARG A 196 1.03 1.96 -15.98
C ARG A 196 -0.15 2.46 -16.80
N ASN A 197 0.15 3.33 -17.77
CA ASN A 197 -0.86 3.86 -18.68
C ASN A 197 -1.00 2.95 -19.90
N GLU A 198 -2.03 2.13 -19.90
CA GLU A 198 -2.47 1.27 -21.02
C GLU A 198 -3.82 1.73 -21.56
N SER A 199 -4.20 2.98 -21.27
CA SER A 199 -5.51 3.51 -21.66
C SER A 199 -5.63 3.65 -23.18
N GLN A 200 -6.77 3.22 -23.72
CA GLN A 200 -7.16 3.46 -25.10
C GLN A 200 -7.95 4.78 -25.26
N ASP A 201 -8.22 5.47 -24.14
CA ASP A 201 -8.82 6.81 -24.18
C ASP A 201 -7.80 7.79 -24.79
N PRO A 202 -8.18 8.51 -25.88
CA PRO A 202 -7.27 9.43 -26.58
C PRO A 202 -6.64 10.49 -25.66
N PHE A 203 -7.33 10.89 -24.60
CA PHE A 203 -6.83 11.83 -23.62
C PHE A 203 -5.59 11.27 -22.90
N TRP A 204 -5.71 10.11 -22.25
CA TRP A 204 -4.61 9.50 -21.51
C TRP A 204 -3.49 8.98 -22.40
N ALA A 205 -3.84 8.44 -23.59
CA ALA A 205 -2.86 8.00 -24.58
C ALA A 205 -2.05 9.20 -25.14
N GLY A 206 -2.67 10.38 -25.24
CA GLY A 206 -2.04 11.62 -25.69
C GLY A 206 -0.97 12.17 -24.77
N GLU A 207 -1.01 11.85 -23.48
CA GLU A 207 -0.06 12.33 -22.47
C GLU A 207 1.37 11.82 -22.64
N ARG A 208 1.60 10.83 -23.48
CA ARG A 208 2.93 10.24 -23.75
C ARG A 208 3.68 9.84 -22.48
N SER A 209 2.95 9.53 -21.42
CA SER A 209 3.46 9.07 -20.13
C SER A 209 3.14 7.59 -19.97
N SER A 210 4.12 6.72 -20.23
CA SER A 210 3.94 5.26 -20.08
C SER A 210 3.68 4.87 -18.63
N TYR A 211 4.21 5.65 -17.70
CA TYR A 211 3.97 5.51 -16.27
C TYR A 211 3.57 6.84 -15.68
N ILE A 212 2.62 6.79 -14.76
CA ILE A 212 2.15 7.92 -13.96
C ILE A 212 2.57 7.65 -12.52
N LEU A 213 3.21 8.60 -11.87
CA LEU A 213 3.59 8.51 -10.47
C LEU A 213 2.56 9.22 -9.61
N VAL A 214 2.29 8.67 -8.43
CA VAL A 214 1.44 9.31 -7.44
C VAL A 214 2.20 9.40 -6.13
N GLU A 215 2.26 10.60 -5.56
CA GLU A 215 2.78 10.89 -4.23
C GLU A 215 1.62 11.26 -3.31
N CYS A 216 1.60 10.71 -2.10
CA CYS A 216 0.51 10.88 -1.14
C CYS A 216 1.01 11.47 0.16
N LYS A 217 0.39 12.55 0.63
CA LYS A 217 0.68 13.13 1.94
C LYS A 217 -0.63 13.25 2.74
N ASN A 218 -0.83 12.37 3.70
CA ASN A 218 -2.00 12.44 4.60
C ASN A 218 -1.66 13.23 5.88
N TRP A 219 -1.07 14.41 5.69
CA TRP A 219 -0.72 15.32 6.77
C TRP A 219 -1.89 16.27 7.08
N SER A 220 -1.97 16.72 8.33
CA SER A 220 -2.91 17.78 8.73
C SER A 220 -2.43 19.19 8.33
N LYS A 221 -1.12 19.34 8.05
CA LYS A 221 -0.51 20.59 7.59
C LYS A 221 -0.45 20.65 6.06
N HIS A 222 -0.45 21.87 5.52
CA HIS A 222 -0.27 22.10 4.09
C HIS A 222 1.12 21.66 3.60
N VAL A 223 1.15 21.09 2.41
CA VAL A 223 2.38 20.66 1.73
C VAL A 223 3.02 21.85 1.03
N GLY A 224 4.32 22.04 1.25
CA GLY A 224 5.10 23.14 0.69
C GLY A 224 5.87 22.78 -0.60
N PRO A 225 6.57 23.75 -1.20
CA PRO A 225 7.28 23.57 -2.46
C PRO A 225 8.47 22.60 -2.38
N GLY A 226 9.01 22.32 -1.20
CA GLY A 226 10.12 21.36 -1.03
C GLY A 226 9.74 19.94 -1.44
N GLU A 227 8.57 19.47 -1.00
CA GLU A 227 8.04 18.14 -1.36
C GLU A 227 7.77 18.03 -2.87
N LEU A 228 7.27 19.11 -3.47
CA LEU A 228 7.02 19.16 -4.89
C LEU A 228 8.32 19.03 -5.72
N ILE A 229 9.41 19.65 -5.27
CA ILE A 229 10.72 19.54 -5.96
C ILE A 229 11.20 18.09 -5.93
N ILE A 230 11.13 17.44 -4.77
CA ILE A 230 11.51 16.03 -4.62
C ILE A 230 10.67 15.15 -5.54
N PHE A 231 9.36 15.35 -5.58
CA PHE A 231 8.48 14.58 -6.44
C PHE A 231 8.75 14.80 -7.94
N ARG A 232 9.01 16.07 -8.36
CA ARG A 232 9.40 16.37 -9.72
C ARG A 232 10.67 15.64 -10.13
N ASP A 233 11.68 15.61 -9.26
CA ASP A 233 12.94 14.94 -9.57
C ASP A 233 12.70 13.42 -9.76
N LYS A 234 11.78 12.83 -9.02
CA LYS A 234 11.32 11.45 -9.28
C LYS A 234 10.74 11.26 -10.68
N LEU A 235 9.98 12.23 -11.22
CA LEU A 235 9.46 12.18 -12.59
C LEU A 235 10.58 12.31 -13.63
N VAL A 236 11.46 13.29 -13.47
CA VAL A 236 12.57 13.59 -14.39
C VAL A 236 13.54 12.41 -14.52
N ASN A 237 13.88 11.77 -13.41
CA ASN A 237 14.84 10.67 -13.35
C ASN A 237 14.36 9.36 -14.02
N ARG A 238 13.20 9.37 -14.68
CA ARG A 238 12.61 8.19 -15.36
C ARG A 238 12.79 8.19 -16.89
N GLY A 239 13.76 8.95 -17.40
CA GLY A 239 14.12 8.94 -18.82
C GLY A 239 12.99 9.30 -19.77
N GLY A 240 12.15 10.27 -19.40
CA GLY A 240 11.01 10.75 -20.19
C GLY A 240 9.81 9.80 -20.27
N ARG A 241 9.80 8.71 -19.48
CA ARG A 241 8.69 7.75 -19.44
C ARG A 241 7.61 8.10 -18.41
N CYS A 242 7.89 9.04 -17.52
CA CYS A 242 6.99 9.57 -16.49
C CYS A 242 6.88 11.08 -16.67
N ARG A 243 5.94 11.55 -17.49
CA ARG A 243 5.71 12.98 -17.72
C ARG A 243 4.58 13.54 -16.88
N LEU A 244 3.69 12.66 -16.43
CA LEU A 244 2.53 12.99 -15.61
C LEU A 244 2.70 12.40 -14.20
N GLY A 245 2.45 13.24 -13.20
CA GLY A 245 2.36 12.84 -11.80
C GLY A 245 1.18 13.46 -11.10
N PHE A 246 0.61 12.74 -10.14
CA PHE A 246 -0.40 13.26 -9.22
C PHE A 246 0.20 13.43 -7.85
N PHE A 247 0.12 14.64 -7.30
CA PHE A 247 0.52 14.91 -5.93
C PHE A 247 -0.74 15.11 -5.08
N VAL A 248 -0.99 14.19 -4.16
CA VAL A 248 -2.21 14.17 -3.34
C VAL A 248 -1.88 14.58 -1.92
N ALA A 249 -2.55 15.60 -1.40
CA ALA A 249 -2.34 16.09 -0.05
C ALA A 249 -3.68 16.30 0.67
N ALA A 250 -3.99 15.44 1.65
CA ALA A 250 -5.24 15.52 2.40
C ALA A 250 -5.35 16.80 3.26
N GLY A 251 -4.23 17.40 3.65
CA GLY A 251 -4.18 18.68 4.34
C GLY A 251 -4.12 19.91 3.41
N GLY A 252 -4.04 19.71 2.08
CA GLY A 252 -3.93 20.77 1.09
C GLY A 252 -2.50 21.27 0.88
N PHE A 253 -2.38 22.37 0.14
CA PHE A 253 -1.12 22.92 -0.35
C PHE A 253 -0.93 24.37 0.06
N THR A 254 0.31 24.81 0.19
CA THR A 254 0.66 26.21 0.37
C THR A 254 0.60 26.97 -0.96
N GLU A 255 0.45 28.30 -0.92
CA GLU A 255 0.57 29.16 -2.10
C GLU A 255 1.92 28.96 -2.82
N GLY A 256 3.00 28.80 -2.05
CA GLY A 256 4.34 28.52 -2.59
C GLY A 256 4.43 27.20 -3.38
N PHE A 257 3.62 26.19 -3.03
CA PHE A 257 3.52 24.97 -3.81
C PHE A 257 2.92 25.25 -5.20
N HIS A 258 1.78 25.97 -5.27
CA HIS A 258 1.11 26.30 -6.53
C HIS A 258 1.99 27.19 -7.43
N THR A 259 2.62 28.20 -6.85
CA THR A 259 3.57 29.07 -7.58
C THR A 259 4.72 28.26 -8.18
N ARG A 260 5.27 27.33 -7.41
CA ARG A 260 6.37 26.49 -7.88
C ARG A 260 5.91 25.48 -8.95
N SER A 261 4.74 24.86 -8.79
CA SER A 261 4.16 23.92 -9.77
C SER A 261 4.00 24.59 -11.15
N ALA A 262 3.57 25.84 -11.18
CA ALA A 262 3.45 26.60 -12.43
C ALA A 262 4.79 26.78 -13.17
N THR A 263 5.92 26.74 -12.48
CA THR A 263 7.26 26.86 -13.11
C THR A 263 7.71 25.58 -13.80
N PHE A 264 7.21 24.40 -13.42
CA PHE A 264 7.67 23.10 -13.94
C PHE A 264 7.10 22.74 -15.33
N ARG A 265 6.06 23.43 -15.77
CA ARG A 265 5.44 23.19 -17.09
C ARG A 265 6.39 23.42 -18.28
N LYS A 266 7.45 24.20 -18.07
CA LYS A 266 8.47 24.43 -19.09
C LYS A 266 9.31 23.20 -19.41
N ASP A 267 9.24 22.17 -18.57
CA ASP A 267 10.13 21.01 -18.60
C ASP A 267 9.45 19.72 -19.07
N ASP A 268 8.32 19.82 -19.78
CA ASP A 268 7.56 18.63 -20.28
C ASP A 268 7.04 17.68 -19.15
N HIS A 269 6.95 18.17 -17.91
CA HIS A 269 6.43 17.41 -16.79
C HIS A 269 5.25 18.13 -16.16
N LEU A 270 4.13 17.44 -16.05
CA LEU A 270 2.93 17.94 -15.40
C LEU A 270 2.74 17.28 -14.04
N VAL A 271 2.56 18.09 -13.01
CA VAL A 271 2.13 17.65 -11.68
C VAL A 271 0.71 18.17 -11.44
N VAL A 272 -0.23 17.25 -11.31
CA VAL A 272 -1.62 17.54 -10.95
C VAL A 272 -1.73 17.48 -9.43
N ALA A 273 -2.04 18.61 -8.81
CA ALA A 273 -2.26 18.71 -7.37
C ALA A 273 -3.71 18.32 -7.03
N ILE A 274 -3.88 17.39 -6.10
CA ILE A 274 -5.17 16.95 -5.59
C ILE A 274 -5.23 17.27 -4.10
N GLY A 275 -5.91 18.35 -3.73
CA GLY A 275 -6.17 18.74 -2.36
C GLY A 275 -7.44 18.10 -1.79
N PRO A 276 -7.88 18.53 -0.59
CA PRO A 276 -9.04 17.94 0.07
C PRO A 276 -10.34 18.12 -0.74
N THR A 277 -10.51 19.24 -1.42
CA THR A 277 -11.70 19.52 -2.25
C THR A 277 -11.77 18.63 -3.46
N GLU A 278 -10.66 18.48 -4.19
CA GLU A 278 -10.53 17.63 -5.37
C GLU A 278 -10.68 16.15 -5.01
N LEU A 279 -10.12 15.76 -3.86
CA LEU A 279 -10.22 14.39 -3.35
C LEU A 279 -11.67 14.04 -2.97
N ASP A 280 -12.39 14.94 -2.28
CA ASP A 280 -13.82 14.75 -1.98
C ASP A 280 -14.66 14.68 -3.27
N ALA A 281 -14.35 15.51 -4.26
CA ALA A 281 -15.01 15.47 -5.57
C ALA A 281 -14.77 14.11 -6.29
N LEU A 282 -13.56 13.59 -6.29
CA LEU A 282 -13.24 12.26 -6.83
C LEU A 282 -13.97 11.14 -6.11
N VAL A 283 -14.02 11.18 -4.78
CA VAL A 283 -14.72 10.18 -3.96
C VAL A 283 -16.22 10.14 -4.28
N ARG A 284 -16.86 11.31 -4.43
CA ARG A 284 -18.31 11.43 -4.69
C ARG A 284 -18.69 11.24 -6.15
N SER A 285 -17.74 11.36 -7.08
CA SER A 285 -18.02 11.27 -8.51
C SER A 285 -18.42 9.85 -8.93
N THR A 286 -19.47 9.75 -9.76
CA THR A 286 -19.82 8.53 -10.49
C THR A 286 -19.10 8.45 -11.84
N HIS A 287 -18.48 9.55 -12.29
CA HIS A 287 -17.75 9.69 -13.57
C HIS A 287 -16.30 10.08 -13.33
N ARG A 288 -15.57 9.28 -12.54
CA ARG A 288 -14.22 9.60 -12.07
C ARG A 288 -13.21 9.81 -13.18
N ASN A 289 -13.33 9.10 -14.30
CA ASN A 289 -12.47 9.34 -15.44
C ASN A 289 -12.57 10.81 -15.91
N GLU A 290 -13.76 11.33 -16.05
CA GLU A 290 -13.97 12.72 -16.46
C GLU A 290 -13.53 13.71 -15.34
N THR A 291 -13.70 13.34 -14.09
CA THR A 291 -13.21 14.15 -12.99
C THR A 291 -11.67 14.24 -12.99
N PHE A 292 -10.96 13.13 -13.22
CA PHE A 292 -9.50 13.12 -13.35
C PHE A 292 -9.03 13.94 -14.56
N LYS A 293 -9.71 13.82 -15.72
CA LYS A 293 -9.40 14.63 -16.91
C LYS A 293 -9.54 16.11 -16.63
N LYS A 294 -10.63 16.51 -15.97
CA LYS A 294 -10.84 17.91 -15.59
C LYS A 294 -9.72 18.43 -14.67
N LEU A 295 -9.35 17.67 -13.65
CA LEU A 295 -8.23 18.06 -12.75
C LEU A 295 -6.91 18.22 -13.51
N HIS A 296 -6.67 17.36 -14.48
CA HIS A 296 -5.53 17.47 -15.38
C HIS A 296 -5.60 18.73 -16.25
N GLU A 297 -6.73 18.99 -16.90
CA GLU A 297 -6.96 20.19 -17.72
C GLU A 297 -6.80 21.47 -16.90
N ASP A 298 -7.39 21.52 -15.70
CA ASP A 298 -7.24 22.62 -14.76
C ASP A 298 -5.76 22.84 -14.39
N ALA A 299 -5.02 21.77 -14.18
CA ALA A 299 -3.59 21.84 -13.93
C ALA A 299 -2.80 22.36 -15.14
N VAL A 300 -3.15 22.01 -16.36
CA VAL A 300 -2.54 22.54 -17.58
C VAL A 300 -2.88 24.03 -17.75
N MET A 301 -4.12 24.44 -17.51
CA MET A 301 -4.62 25.80 -17.80
C MET A 301 -4.28 26.82 -16.70
N SER A 302 -4.17 26.41 -15.43
CA SER A 302 -3.89 27.32 -14.31
C SER A 302 -2.54 28.06 -14.39
N GLY A 303 -1.74 27.83 -15.43
CA GLY A 303 -0.51 28.55 -15.74
C GLY A 303 -0.68 29.83 -16.56
N ASN A 304 -1.86 30.06 -17.11
CA ASN A 304 -2.15 31.23 -17.93
C ASN A 304 -2.91 32.35 -17.16
N GLY A 305 -3.10 32.20 -15.86
CA GLY A 305 -3.80 33.12 -14.99
C GLY A 305 -2.89 34.23 -14.48
N THR A 306 -2.91 35.31 -15.15
CA THR A 306 -2.84 36.75 -14.85
C THR A 306 -1.56 37.26 -14.17
N ALA A 307 -0.88 38.04 -14.98
CA ALA A 307 -0.03 39.13 -14.51
C ALA A 307 -0.85 40.13 -13.66
#